data_110b68ee604fccd52976fb6fd8a1eadb
#
_entry.id   110b68ee604fccd52976fb6fd8a1eadb
#
_cell.length_a   1.000
_cell.length_b   1.000
_cell.length_c   1.000
_cell.angle_alpha   90.00
_cell.angle_beta   90.00
_cell.angle_gamma   90.00
#
_symmetry.space_group_name_H-M   'P 1'
#
loop_
_entity.id
_entity.type
_entity.pdbx_description
1 polymer ?
#
loop_
_entity_poly.entity_id
_entity_poly.type
_entity_poly.pdbx_seq_one_letter_code
_entity_poly.pdbx_strand_id
1 'polypeptide(L)'
;MLFPVAFMQMDYILGNNPMNMSYVAGYGNKFPRHVHHRGASTPNDHKYYSCTGGWKWFNTNNANPNNIAGAMVGGPDQFDKFSDLRDHYNNTEPTMAGNAGLVAALVSLTTTAGNGIDKNTIFTAVPPFYPQTPPPPPPWKP
;
A
#
# COMPACT_ATOMS: atom_id res chain seq x y z
N MET A 1 -24.41 -9.46 -4.73
CA MET A 1 -24.13 -9.57 -3.28
C MET A 1 -22.66 -9.26 -2.87
N LEU A 2 -21.71 -9.14 -3.80
CA LEU A 2 -20.29 -8.81 -3.50
C LEU A 2 -20.00 -7.29 -3.28
N PHE A 3 -20.75 -6.41 -3.90
CA PHE A 3 -20.53 -4.97 -3.81
C PHE A 3 -20.68 -4.37 -2.38
N PRO A 4 -21.68 -4.75 -1.58
CA PRO A 4 -21.78 -4.21 -0.23
C PRO A 4 -20.60 -4.58 0.66
N VAL A 5 -20.07 -5.80 0.52
CA VAL A 5 -18.94 -6.28 1.33
C VAL A 5 -17.66 -5.52 0.96
N ALA A 6 -17.39 -5.33 -0.32
CA ALA A 6 -16.22 -4.58 -0.77
C ALA A 6 -16.29 -3.12 -0.30
N PHE A 7 -17.47 -2.50 -0.34
CA PHE A 7 -17.68 -1.14 0.14
C PHE A 7 -17.40 -1.04 1.65
N MET A 8 -17.96 -1.95 2.45
CA MET A 8 -17.73 -1.99 3.90
C MET A 8 -16.26 -2.20 4.26
N GLN A 9 -15.54 -3.04 3.50
CA GLN A 9 -14.12 -3.27 3.71
C GLN A 9 -13.28 -2.02 3.37
N MET A 10 -13.63 -1.29 2.31
CA MET A 10 -12.93 -0.05 1.97
C MET A 10 -13.19 1.04 3.01
N ASP A 11 -14.42 1.20 3.44
CA ASP A 11 -14.77 2.13 4.52
C ASP A 11 -13.99 1.83 5.80
N TYR A 12 -13.91 0.55 6.18
CA TYR A 12 -13.15 0.10 7.34
C TYR A 12 -11.66 0.44 7.20
N ILE A 13 -11.04 0.14 6.06
CA ILE A 13 -9.63 0.44 5.79
C ILE A 13 -9.37 1.95 5.80
N LEU A 14 -10.31 2.73 5.30
CA LEU A 14 -10.18 4.19 5.17
C LEU A 14 -10.52 4.95 6.46
N GLY A 15 -10.99 4.27 7.52
CA GLY A 15 -11.12 4.86 8.84
C GLY A 15 -12.47 4.70 9.53
N ASN A 16 -13.48 4.14 8.87
CA ASN A 16 -14.77 3.81 9.50
C ASN A 16 -14.65 2.49 10.28
N ASN A 17 -13.83 2.50 11.31
CA ASN A 17 -13.48 1.36 12.14
C ASN A 17 -13.42 1.77 13.62
N PRO A 18 -13.35 0.82 14.58
CA PRO A 18 -13.36 1.14 16.02
C PRO A 18 -12.23 2.05 16.48
N MET A 19 -11.10 2.09 15.74
CA MET A 19 -9.97 2.98 16.04
C MET A 19 -10.15 4.39 15.47
N ASN A 20 -11.16 4.63 14.63
CA ASN A 20 -11.36 5.87 13.86
C ASN A 20 -10.04 6.28 13.15
N MET A 21 -9.37 5.33 12.54
CA MET A 21 -8.05 5.49 11.95
C MET A 21 -7.98 4.84 10.57
N SER A 22 -7.44 5.56 9.59
CA SER A 22 -7.09 4.96 8.31
C SER A 22 -5.91 4.01 8.46
N TYR A 23 -5.95 2.85 7.82
CA TYR A 23 -4.81 1.95 7.67
C TYR A 23 -4.00 2.24 6.39
N VAL A 24 -4.27 3.37 5.74
CA VAL A 24 -3.52 3.89 4.60
C VAL A 24 -2.69 5.09 5.04
N ALA A 25 -1.38 4.98 4.94
CA ALA A 25 -0.46 6.05 5.34
C ALA A 25 -0.77 7.35 4.59
N GLY A 26 -0.84 8.45 5.30
CA GLY A 26 -1.11 9.77 4.74
C GLY A 26 -2.56 10.06 4.35
N TYR A 27 -3.49 9.14 4.59
CA TYR A 27 -4.90 9.35 4.33
C TYR A 27 -5.69 9.70 5.60
N GLY A 28 -6.49 10.77 5.53
CA GLY A 28 -7.29 11.26 6.66
C GLY A 28 -6.45 11.94 7.76
N ASN A 29 -7.10 12.18 8.90
CA ASN A 29 -6.47 12.90 10.03
C ASN A 29 -5.67 11.97 10.95
N LYS A 30 -6.04 10.70 11.03
CA LYS A 30 -5.40 9.70 11.87
C LYS A 30 -5.00 8.50 11.01
N PHE A 31 -3.71 8.24 10.93
CA PHE A 31 -3.11 7.15 10.14
C PHE A 31 -1.79 6.69 10.78
N PRO A 32 -1.22 5.52 10.39
CA PRO A 32 0.01 5.00 10.94
C PRO A 32 1.20 5.95 10.77
N ARG A 33 1.90 6.23 11.85
CA ARG A 33 3.07 7.12 11.90
C ARG A 33 4.39 6.38 12.02
N HIS A 34 4.34 5.10 12.42
CA HIS A 34 5.52 4.26 12.66
C HIS A 34 5.50 3.05 11.70
N VAL A 35 5.35 3.33 10.42
CA VAL A 35 5.30 2.30 9.38
C VAL A 35 6.62 1.52 9.36
N HIS A 36 6.53 0.18 9.35
CA HIS A 36 7.68 -0.72 9.21
C HIS A 36 8.20 -0.68 7.76
N HIS A 37 8.96 0.35 7.45
CA HIS A 37 9.53 0.55 6.12
C HIS A 37 10.80 1.39 6.22
N ARG A 38 11.93 0.87 5.72
CA ARG A 38 13.24 1.53 5.85
C ARG A 38 13.24 2.95 5.27
N GLY A 39 12.71 3.12 4.06
CA GLY A 39 12.65 4.44 3.42
C GLY A 39 11.75 5.43 4.14
N ALA A 40 10.73 4.95 4.87
CA ALA A 40 9.90 5.80 5.71
C ALA A 40 10.61 6.21 6.99
N SER A 41 11.35 5.30 7.64
CA SER A 41 12.02 5.54 8.92
C SER A 41 13.34 6.30 8.83
N THR A 42 14.03 6.22 7.68
CA THR A 42 15.34 6.90 7.48
C THR A 42 15.13 8.29 6.88
N PRO A 43 15.69 9.37 7.45
CA PRO A 43 15.51 10.71 6.91
C PRO A 43 16.13 10.86 5.52
N ASN A 44 15.51 11.71 4.72
CA ASN A 44 16.02 12.11 3.40
C ASN A 44 16.93 13.34 3.55
N ASP A 45 18.10 13.12 4.13
CA ASP A 45 19.11 14.17 4.39
C ASP A 45 20.34 14.06 3.45
N HIS A 46 20.18 13.32 2.35
CA HIS A 46 21.21 13.05 1.34
C HIS A 46 22.45 12.33 1.88
N LYS A 47 22.37 11.70 3.06
CA LYS A 47 23.43 10.89 3.63
C LYS A 47 23.19 9.42 3.37
N TYR A 48 24.28 8.70 3.12
CA TYR A 48 24.23 7.24 3.04
C TYR A 48 24.18 6.64 4.44
N TYR A 49 23.21 5.74 4.64
CA TYR A 49 23.10 4.92 5.84
C TYR A 49 23.23 3.44 5.48
N SER A 50 24.24 2.79 6.04
CA SER A 50 24.42 1.33 5.92
C SER A 50 23.24 0.57 6.52
N CYS A 51 23.18 -0.74 6.30
CA CYS A 51 22.15 -1.59 6.91
C CYS A 51 22.12 -1.46 8.44
N THR A 52 23.31 -1.50 9.07
CA THR A 52 23.43 -1.31 10.53
C THR A 52 23.17 0.12 10.96
N GLY A 53 23.55 1.12 10.17
CA GLY A 53 23.31 2.53 10.46
C GLY A 53 21.83 2.92 10.47
N GLY A 54 20.97 2.10 9.88
CA GLY A 54 19.51 2.30 9.92
C GLY A 54 18.86 1.99 11.27
N TRP A 55 19.51 1.20 12.12
CA TRP A 55 18.95 0.79 13.41
C TRP A 55 18.63 1.94 14.36
N LYS A 56 19.41 3.01 14.34
CA LYS A 56 19.14 4.20 15.15
C LYS A 56 17.82 4.84 14.80
N TRP A 57 17.40 4.77 13.54
CA TRP A 57 16.12 5.30 13.07
C TRP A 57 14.97 4.34 13.32
N PHE A 58 15.25 3.04 13.18
CA PHE A 58 14.28 2.01 13.49
C PHE A 58 13.88 2.03 14.97
N ASN A 59 14.85 2.16 15.86
CA ASN A 59 14.65 2.10 17.32
C ASN A 59 14.16 3.41 17.97
N THR A 60 13.96 4.47 17.18
CA THR A 60 13.41 5.72 17.75
C THR A 60 11.90 5.63 17.91
N ASN A 61 11.39 6.23 18.98
CA ASN A 61 9.95 6.37 19.21
C ASN A 61 9.32 7.55 18.44
N ASN A 62 10.11 8.30 17.68
CA ASN A 62 9.59 9.39 16.87
C ASN A 62 8.84 8.83 15.65
N ALA A 63 7.83 9.55 15.20
CA ALA A 63 7.16 9.24 13.93
C ALA A 63 8.16 9.17 12.77
N ASN A 64 7.81 8.40 11.74
CA ASN A 64 8.64 8.32 10.54
C ASN A 64 8.83 9.70 9.92
N PRO A 65 10.06 10.08 9.55
CA PRO A 65 10.35 11.37 8.93
C PRO A 65 9.75 11.48 7.51
N ASN A 66 9.58 10.35 6.82
CA ASN A 66 9.01 10.33 5.48
C ASN A 66 7.64 9.62 5.51
N ASN A 67 6.65 10.30 4.94
CA ASN A 67 5.33 9.70 4.77
C ASN A 67 5.26 9.01 3.39
N ILE A 68 5.07 7.69 3.38
CA ILE A 68 4.81 6.91 2.18
C ILE A 68 3.30 6.91 1.89
N ALA A 69 2.78 8.06 1.49
CA ALA A 69 1.36 8.27 1.28
C ALA A 69 0.77 7.23 0.30
N GLY A 70 -0.40 6.71 0.65
CA GLY A 70 -1.09 5.66 -0.12
C GLY A 70 -0.68 4.23 0.22
N ALA A 71 0.34 4.02 1.06
CA ALA A 71 0.73 2.69 1.47
C ALA A 71 -0.23 2.13 2.52
N MET A 72 -0.90 1.03 2.21
CA MET A 72 -1.76 0.29 3.14
C MET A 72 -0.90 -0.63 4.00
N VAL A 73 -0.97 -0.46 5.32
CA VAL A 73 -0.29 -1.30 6.29
C VAL A 73 -1.05 -2.59 6.59
N GLY A 74 -0.44 -3.52 7.33
CA GLY A 74 -1.04 -4.80 7.68
C GLY A 74 -2.38 -4.72 8.41
N GLY A 75 -2.64 -3.61 9.11
CA GLY A 75 -3.92 -3.38 9.77
C GLY A 75 -4.00 -3.93 11.20
N PRO A 76 -5.22 -3.97 11.78
CA PRO A 76 -5.45 -4.40 13.14
C PRO A 76 -5.41 -5.92 13.31
N ASP A 77 -5.38 -6.37 14.55
CA ASP A 77 -5.58 -7.76 14.91
C ASP A 77 -7.09 -8.15 14.85
N GLN A 78 -7.38 -9.41 15.17
CA GLN A 78 -8.75 -9.95 15.21
C GLN A 78 -9.67 -9.30 16.26
N PHE A 79 -9.14 -8.44 17.13
CA PHE A 79 -9.87 -7.69 18.16
C PHE A 79 -9.91 -6.19 17.85
N ASP A 80 -9.67 -5.79 16.62
CA ASP A 80 -9.57 -4.41 16.15
C ASP A 80 -8.48 -3.58 16.84
N LYS A 81 -7.47 -4.23 17.43
CA LYS A 81 -6.35 -3.53 18.04
C LYS A 81 -5.24 -3.29 17.02
N PHE A 82 -4.76 -2.07 16.97
CA PHE A 82 -3.65 -1.66 16.12
C PHE A 82 -2.53 -1.08 16.98
N SER A 83 -1.32 -1.61 16.82
CA SER A 83 -0.12 -1.10 17.47
C SER A 83 0.74 -0.36 16.44
N ASP A 84 0.78 0.96 16.56
CA ASP A 84 1.59 1.82 15.68
C ASP A 84 3.06 1.85 16.14
N LEU A 85 3.74 0.71 16.06
CA LEU A 85 5.15 0.53 16.40
C LEU A 85 5.88 -0.13 15.23
N ARG A 86 7.09 0.32 14.91
CA ARG A 86 7.86 -0.18 13.75
C ARG A 86 8.23 -1.65 13.85
N ASP A 87 8.45 -2.16 15.05
CA ASP A 87 8.76 -3.58 15.30
C ASP A 87 7.52 -4.48 15.25
N HIS A 88 6.32 -3.90 15.31
CA HIS A 88 5.06 -4.62 15.10
C HIS A 88 4.71 -4.72 13.62
N TYR A 89 5.58 -5.32 12.84
CA TYR A 89 5.45 -5.43 11.38
C TYR A 89 4.13 -6.03 10.91
N ASN A 90 3.55 -6.97 11.67
CA ASN A 90 2.22 -7.53 11.35
C ASN A 90 1.13 -6.45 11.21
N ASN A 91 1.22 -5.38 11.98
CA ASN A 91 0.30 -4.24 11.91
C ASN A 91 0.80 -3.17 10.93
N THR A 92 2.10 -2.87 10.95
CA THR A 92 2.65 -1.63 10.38
C THR A 92 3.41 -1.79 9.07
N GLU A 93 3.63 -3.02 8.58
CA GLU A 93 4.33 -3.24 7.31
C GLU A 93 3.36 -3.12 6.12
N PRO A 94 3.63 -2.23 5.15
CA PRO A 94 2.87 -2.17 3.92
C PRO A 94 3.41 -3.21 2.92
N THR A 95 2.50 -3.81 2.13
CA THR A 95 2.88 -4.74 1.08
C THR A 95 2.30 -4.33 -0.26
N MET A 96 3.01 -4.63 -1.34
CA MET A 96 2.51 -4.39 -2.70
C MET A 96 1.26 -5.23 -3.00
N ALA A 97 1.21 -6.46 -2.50
CA ALA A 97 0.06 -7.34 -2.66
C ALA A 97 -1.20 -6.76 -2.00
N GLY A 98 -1.09 -6.23 -0.78
CA GLY A 98 -2.19 -5.54 -0.09
C GLY A 98 -2.65 -4.30 -0.85
N ASN A 99 -1.70 -3.46 -1.28
CA ASN A 99 -2.01 -2.26 -2.05
C ASN A 99 -2.68 -2.57 -3.39
N ALA A 100 -2.31 -3.64 -4.07
CA ALA A 100 -2.93 -4.03 -5.34
C ALA A 100 -4.44 -4.31 -5.16
N GLY A 101 -4.80 -5.04 -4.09
CA GLY A 101 -6.20 -5.29 -3.74
C GLY A 101 -6.96 -4.01 -3.41
N LEU A 102 -6.35 -3.10 -2.62
CA LEU A 102 -6.93 -1.80 -2.28
C LEU A 102 -7.22 -0.97 -3.54
N VAL A 103 -6.24 -0.84 -4.44
CA VAL A 103 -6.40 -0.06 -5.68
C VAL A 103 -7.49 -0.66 -6.56
N ALA A 104 -7.50 -1.98 -6.75
CA ALA A 104 -8.53 -2.66 -7.54
C ALA A 104 -9.95 -2.42 -6.99
N ALA A 105 -10.12 -2.48 -5.67
CA ALA A 105 -11.39 -2.22 -5.01
C ALA A 105 -11.83 -0.76 -5.15
N LEU A 106 -10.92 0.20 -4.91
CA LEU A 106 -11.22 1.64 -5.04
C LEU A 106 -11.61 2.00 -6.48
N VAL A 107 -10.88 1.50 -7.47
CA VAL A 107 -11.24 1.71 -8.89
C VAL A 107 -12.61 1.11 -9.19
N SER A 108 -12.89 -0.10 -8.71
CA SER A 108 -14.20 -0.73 -8.89
C SER A 108 -15.35 0.10 -8.30
N LEU A 109 -15.13 0.76 -7.17
CA LEU A 109 -16.14 1.59 -6.51
C LEU A 109 -16.34 2.95 -7.21
N THR A 110 -15.28 3.55 -7.73
CA THR A 110 -15.35 4.83 -8.45
C THR A 110 -16.05 4.71 -9.80
N THR A 111 -15.94 3.56 -10.47
CA THR A 111 -16.58 3.32 -11.79
C THR A 111 -18.10 3.16 -11.73
N THR A 112 -18.67 2.86 -10.56
CA THR A 112 -20.13 2.81 -10.36
C THR A 112 -20.79 4.20 -10.40
N ALA A 113 -20.01 5.26 -10.26
CA ALA A 113 -20.49 6.65 -10.29
C ALA A 113 -20.58 7.26 -11.71
N GLY A 114 -20.51 6.45 -12.78
CA GLY A 114 -20.77 6.91 -14.16
C GLY A 114 -19.60 7.59 -14.89
N ASN A 115 -18.43 7.66 -14.31
CA ASN A 115 -17.23 8.30 -14.90
C ASN A 115 -16.28 7.31 -15.59
N GLY A 116 -16.82 6.48 -16.48
CA GLY A 116 -16.13 6.12 -17.71
C GLY A 116 -14.89 5.21 -17.68
N ILE A 117 -14.48 4.61 -16.56
CA ILE A 117 -13.41 3.61 -16.61
C ILE A 117 -14.05 2.22 -16.80
N ASP A 118 -13.87 1.66 -18.01
CA ASP A 118 -14.28 0.28 -18.25
C ASP A 118 -13.37 -0.69 -17.49
N LYS A 119 -13.98 -1.43 -16.58
CA LYS A 119 -13.28 -2.42 -15.72
C LYS A 119 -12.55 -3.50 -16.54
N ASN A 120 -13.05 -3.81 -17.73
CA ASN A 120 -12.48 -4.83 -18.60
C ASN A 120 -11.23 -4.33 -19.35
N THR A 121 -11.07 -3.02 -19.47
CA THR A 121 -9.98 -2.41 -20.23
C THR A 121 -8.94 -1.71 -19.35
N ILE A 122 -9.18 -1.60 -18.04
CA ILE A 122 -8.30 -0.84 -17.12
C ILE A 122 -6.84 -1.30 -17.19
N PHE A 123 -6.59 -2.59 -17.39
CA PHE A 123 -5.23 -3.13 -17.48
C PHE A 123 -4.67 -3.08 -18.90
N THR A 124 -5.50 -2.90 -19.92
CA THR A 124 -5.04 -2.80 -21.30
C THR A 124 -4.39 -1.44 -21.62
N ALA A 125 -4.70 -0.42 -20.81
CA ALA A 125 -4.09 0.90 -20.90
C ALA A 125 -2.71 0.99 -20.22
N VAL A 126 -2.32 -0.03 -19.44
CA VAL A 126 -1.01 -0.08 -18.81
C VAL A 126 -0.01 -0.64 -19.82
N PRO A 127 0.98 0.16 -20.28
CA PRO A 127 1.99 -0.38 -21.18
C PRO A 127 2.78 -1.49 -20.48
N PRO A 128 3.18 -2.54 -21.20
CA PRO A 128 3.99 -3.60 -20.61
C PRO A 128 5.28 -3.00 -20.04
N PHE A 129 5.66 -3.43 -18.84
CA PHE A 129 6.82 -2.93 -18.10
C PHE A 129 8.15 -3.11 -18.86
N TYR A 130 8.15 -4.08 -19.76
CA TYR A 130 9.26 -4.32 -20.70
C TYR A 130 8.73 -4.23 -22.13
N PRO A 131 9.52 -3.65 -23.06
CA PRO A 131 9.16 -3.70 -24.47
C PRO A 131 8.91 -5.16 -24.88
N GLN A 132 7.73 -5.43 -25.39
CA GLN A 132 7.41 -6.75 -25.97
C GLN A 132 8.20 -6.86 -27.27
N THR A 133 9.46 -7.28 -27.18
CA THR A 133 10.15 -7.76 -28.39
C THR A 133 9.47 -9.05 -28.83
N PRO A 134 9.09 -9.16 -30.10
CA PRO A 134 8.60 -10.44 -30.61
C PRO A 134 9.58 -11.54 -30.22
N PRO A 135 9.14 -12.74 -29.86
CA PRO A 135 10.04 -13.83 -29.59
C PRO A 135 10.95 -14.01 -30.83
N PRO A 136 12.24 -14.27 -30.64
CA PRO A 136 13.13 -14.50 -31.77
C PRO A 136 12.54 -15.61 -32.66
N PRO A 137 12.64 -15.49 -33.97
CA PRO A 137 12.14 -16.53 -34.84
C PRO A 137 12.75 -17.89 -34.46
N PRO A 138 11.99 -18.97 -34.60
CA PRO A 138 12.50 -20.29 -34.22
C PRO A 138 13.84 -20.54 -34.91
N PRO A 139 14.83 -21.06 -34.19
CA PRO A 139 16.23 -21.07 -34.65
C PRO A 139 16.49 -21.93 -35.89
N TRP A 140 15.49 -22.66 -36.37
CA TRP A 140 15.62 -23.50 -37.57
C TRP A 140 14.25 -23.97 -38.07
N LYS A 141 14.14 -24.03 -39.36
CA LYS A 141 13.15 -24.87 -40.02
C LYS A 141 13.89 -26.15 -40.44
N PRO A 142 13.34 -27.35 -40.16
CA PRO A 142 13.88 -28.58 -40.72
C PRO A 142 13.78 -28.59 -42.24
#